data_548e2834e5923dc947f8a85bd6900459
#
_entry.id   548e2834e5923dc947f8a85bd6900459
#
_cell.length_a   1.000
_cell.length_b   1.000
_cell.length_c   1.000
_cell.angle_alpha   90.00
_cell.angle_beta   90.00
_cell.angle_gamma   90.00
#
_symmetry.space_group_name_H-M   'P 1'
#
loop_
_entity.id
_entity.type
_entity.pdbx_description
1 polymer ?
#
loop_
_entity_poly.entity_id
_entity_poly.type
_entity_poly.pdbx_seq_one_letter_code
_entity_poly.pdbx_strand_id
1 'polypeptide(L)'
;MIMSTCPRWLPPQRAKDARWGPWLAAGVVLVILGLAQRPSAQLEHLPYMLRFNVGQDVQPIFDGWSRNPDGTFEMHFGYLNRNYVEEPSAPIGPNNTFNHGQADRGQPTYFYTRTNRKAFSTTVPASWSPKEELIWAVTVNGKTNRAVGWLQPEWEIPAPKPAAAGESKNKPPTIVALNVPPTAMTGVVSLSVDVTDDGLPDPKEKRAPRKQAVGQETPPILQPSKFTTDLPPNNVPDFQLTQRGSKIRPQAPPGLSVSYMIWRAPATVEFEPYHAAVKDGKAVTSATFTTPGVYVLKARATDRALTTDKEITITVTERR
;
A
#
# COMPACT_ATOMS: atom_id res chain seq x y z
N MET A 1 0.37 91.43 -68.75
CA MET A 1 -1.11 91.57 -68.58
C MET A 1 -1.80 90.26 -68.95
N ILE A 2 -1.99 89.40 -68.01
CA ILE A 2 -2.97 88.32 -68.11
C ILE A 2 -3.18 87.81 -66.67
N MET A 3 -4.40 87.93 -66.17
CA MET A 3 -4.83 87.50 -64.85
C MET A 3 -4.99 85.97 -64.80
N SER A 4 -4.38 85.40 -63.84
CA SER A 4 -4.49 84.00 -63.51
C SER A 4 -5.55 83.82 -62.41
N THR A 5 -6.64 83.08 -62.74
CA THR A 5 -7.72 82.75 -61.85
C THR A 5 -7.35 81.50 -61.04
N CYS A 6 -7.30 81.62 -59.71
CA CYS A 6 -7.15 80.51 -58.79
C CYS A 6 -8.43 79.65 -58.64
N PRO A 7 -8.37 78.35 -58.68
CA PRO A 7 -9.54 77.52 -58.31
C PRO A 7 -9.69 77.40 -56.80
N ARG A 8 -10.89 77.58 -56.37
CA ARG A 8 -11.37 77.55 -54.98
C ARG A 8 -11.39 76.11 -54.46
N TRP A 9 -10.57 75.81 -53.47
CA TRP A 9 -10.60 74.51 -52.76
C TRP A 9 -11.79 74.46 -51.82
N LEU A 10 -12.63 73.39 -51.94
CA LEU A 10 -13.69 73.04 -50.99
C LEU A 10 -13.09 72.11 -49.93
N PRO A 11 -13.40 72.34 -48.67
CA PRO A 11 -12.90 71.44 -47.61
C PRO A 11 -13.63 70.09 -47.66
N PRO A 12 -12.95 68.98 -47.32
CA PRO A 12 -13.57 67.65 -47.26
C PRO A 12 -14.62 67.60 -46.16
N GLN A 13 -15.74 67.05 -46.50
CA GLN A 13 -16.80 66.74 -45.50
C GLN A 13 -16.31 65.76 -44.49
N ARG A 14 -16.33 66.13 -43.18
CA ARG A 14 -16.07 65.22 -42.10
C ARG A 14 -17.11 64.09 -42.10
N ALA A 15 -16.65 62.84 -42.25
CA ALA A 15 -17.44 61.68 -42.00
C ALA A 15 -17.86 61.70 -40.52
N LYS A 16 -19.15 61.56 -40.27
CA LYS A 16 -19.70 61.44 -38.90
C LYS A 16 -19.14 60.17 -38.28
N ASP A 17 -18.33 60.35 -37.28
CA ASP A 17 -17.74 59.26 -36.50
C ASP A 17 -18.85 58.33 -35.96
N ALA A 18 -18.93 57.15 -36.52
CA ALA A 18 -19.83 56.12 -36.03
C ALA A 18 -19.35 55.70 -34.63
N ARG A 19 -20.09 56.10 -33.59
CA ARG A 19 -19.86 55.81 -32.17
C ARG A 19 -20.12 54.34 -31.81
N TRP A 20 -19.47 53.40 -32.52
CA TRP A 20 -19.62 51.96 -32.29
C TRP A 20 -18.49 51.34 -31.45
N GLY A 21 -17.45 52.11 -31.17
CA GLY A 21 -16.24 51.63 -30.48
C GLY A 21 -16.46 51.04 -29.04
N PRO A 22 -17.23 51.72 -28.14
CA PRO A 22 -17.32 51.23 -26.78
C PRO A 22 -18.13 49.94 -26.62
N TRP A 23 -19.13 49.71 -27.49
CA TRP A 23 -19.98 48.52 -27.41
C TRP A 23 -19.29 47.25 -27.95
N LEU A 24 -18.47 47.38 -28.98
CA LEU A 24 -17.67 46.26 -29.48
C LEU A 24 -16.55 45.89 -28.47
N ALA A 25 -15.91 46.86 -27.85
CA ALA A 25 -14.93 46.63 -26.81
C ALA A 25 -15.55 45.95 -25.57
N ALA A 26 -16.74 46.38 -25.15
CA ALA A 26 -17.45 45.76 -24.03
C ALA A 26 -17.88 44.32 -24.33
N GLY A 27 -18.32 44.03 -25.56
CA GLY A 27 -18.67 42.68 -26.01
C GLY A 27 -17.48 41.72 -26.00
N VAL A 28 -16.31 42.16 -26.48
CA VAL A 28 -15.10 41.35 -26.51
C VAL A 28 -14.60 41.07 -25.08
N VAL A 29 -14.65 42.06 -24.18
CA VAL A 29 -14.26 41.86 -22.77
C VAL A 29 -15.19 40.87 -22.06
N LEU A 30 -16.52 40.93 -22.30
CA LEU A 30 -17.47 39.96 -21.74
C LEU A 30 -17.25 38.54 -22.27
N VAL A 31 -16.89 38.35 -23.53
CA VAL A 31 -16.57 37.05 -24.10
C VAL A 31 -15.27 36.53 -23.54
N ILE A 32 -14.23 37.36 -23.34
CA ILE A 32 -12.97 36.95 -22.73
C ILE A 32 -13.17 36.61 -21.26
N LEU A 33 -13.96 37.34 -20.50
CA LEU A 33 -14.31 37.03 -19.11
C LEU A 33 -15.15 35.73 -18.98
N GLY A 34 -16.05 35.48 -19.95
CA GLY A 34 -16.82 34.23 -20.01
C GLY A 34 -15.97 33.01 -20.34
N LEU A 35 -14.93 33.16 -21.19
CA LEU A 35 -13.97 32.10 -21.51
C LEU A 35 -12.94 31.85 -20.41
N ALA A 36 -12.70 32.83 -19.52
CA ALA A 36 -11.81 32.69 -18.38
C ALA A 36 -12.45 31.92 -17.20
N GLN A 37 -13.76 31.77 -17.18
CA GLN A 37 -14.45 30.91 -16.20
C GLN A 37 -14.37 29.46 -16.67
N ARG A 38 -13.20 28.86 -16.54
CA ARG A 38 -13.09 27.39 -16.56
C ARG A 38 -13.89 26.88 -15.36
N PRO A 39 -14.87 25.99 -15.54
CA PRO A 39 -15.54 25.40 -14.41
C PRO A 39 -14.53 24.54 -13.63
N SER A 40 -13.95 25.12 -12.59
CA SER A 40 -13.08 24.41 -11.64
C SER A 40 -13.84 23.31 -10.88
N ALA A 41 -15.16 23.30 -10.99
CA ALA A 41 -16.04 22.41 -10.23
C ALA A 41 -16.00 20.92 -10.65
N GLN A 42 -15.47 20.61 -11.83
CA GLN A 42 -15.42 19.20 -12.28
C GLN A 42 -14.14 18.47 -11.89
N LEU A 43 -13.10 19.17 -11.45
CA LEU A 43 -11.81 18.56 -11.06
C LEU A 43 -11.74 18.19 -9.57
N GLU A 44 -12.57 18.75 -8.72
CA GLU A 44 -12.53 18.48 -7.27
C GLU A 44 -13.01 17.07 -6.88
N HIS A 45 -13.83 16.41 -7.72
CA HIS A 45 -14.35 15.07 -7.43
C HIS A 45 -13.52 13.93 -8.04
N LEU A 46 -12.60 14.23 -8.96
CA LEU A 46 -11.74 13.25 -9.61
C LEU A 46 -10.65 12.64 -8.70
N PRO A 47 -10.05 13.35 -7.73
CA PRO A 47 -8.93 12.81 -6.94
C PRO A 47 -9.28 11.57 -6.12
N TYR A 48 -10.52 11.44 -5.66
CA TYR A 48 -10.95 10.31 -4.82
C TYR A 48 -11.13 8.99 -5.59
N MET A 49 -11.29 9.07 -6.90
CA MET A 49 -11.48 7.90 -7.76
C MET A 49 -10.22 7.52 -8.54
N LEU A 50 -9.20 8.38 -8.58
CA LEU A 50 -7.97 8.09 -9.30
C LEU A 50 -7.16 7.03 -8.55
N ARG A 51 -6.93 5.92 -9.21
CA ARG A 51 -6.08 4.82 -8.75
C ARG A 51 -4.84 4.80 -9.61
N PHE A 52 -3.69 4.92 -8.97
CA PHE A 52 -2.41 4.91 -9.67
C PHE A 52 -1.78 3.53 -9.55
N ASN A 53 -1.36 2.97 -10.67
CA ASN A 53 -0.65 1.69 -10.68
C ASN A 53 0.79 1.85 -10.20
N VAL A 54 1.43 2.96 -10.55
CA VAL A 54 2.85 3.23 -10.31
C VAL A 54 3.08 4.71 -9.97
N GLY A 55 4.27 5.05 -9.46
CA GLY A 55 4.70 6.43 -9.25
C GLY A 55 4.22 7.08 -7.95
N GLN A 56 3.49 6.35 -7.10
CA GLN A 56 3.02 6.87 -5.81
C GLN A 56 4.00 6.55 -4.70
N ASP A 57 3.87 7.31 -3.62
CA ASP A 57 4.65 7.19 -2.40
C ASP A 57 4.17 6.06 -1.48
N VAL A 58 4.99 5.77 -0.48
CA VAL A 58 4.67 4.89 0.65
C VAL A 58 4.43 5.75 1.88
N GLN A 59 3.29 5.55 2.55
CA GLN A 59 2.94 6.19 3.80
C GLN A 59 3.19 5.22 4.95
N PRO A 60 4.20 5.41 5.80
CA PRO A 60 4.34 4.65 7.04
C PRO A 60 3.20 4.98 8.00
N ILE A 61 2.83 4.03 8.84
CA ILE A 61 1.71 4.11 9.77
C ILE A 61 2.19 3.61 11.13
N PHE A 62 1.87 4.34 12.19
CA PHE A 62 1.99 3.83 13.55
C PHE A 62 0.71 3.08 13.91
N ASP A 63 0.86 1.81 14.31
CA ASP A 63 -0.26 0.91 14.58
C ASP A 63 -0.57 0.74 16.08
N GLY A 64 0.20 1.41 16.93
CA GLY A 64 0.07 1.33 18.38
C GLY A 64 1.29 0.70 19.04
N TRP A 65 1.18 0.48 20.36
CA TRP A 65 2.27 -0.07 21.16
C TRP A 65 1.74 -1.09 22.19
N SER A 66 2.62 -1.96 22.65
CA SER A 66 2.30 -2.94 23.69
C SER A 66 3.40 -3.03 24.74
N ARG A 67 3.06 -3.54 25.93
CA ARG A 67 4.03 -3.78 27.01
C ARG A 67 4.61 -5.18 26.91
N ASN A 68 5.91 -5.26 27.05
CA ASN A 68 6.59 -6.53 27.19
C ASN A 68 6.66 -6.95 28.67
N PRO A 69 6.78 -8.25 28.98
CA PRO A 69 6.88 -8.73 30.36
C PRO A 69 8.11 -8.22 31.11
N ASP A 70 9.16 -7.82 30.39
CA ASP A 70 10.41 -7.24 30.93
C ASP A 70 10.32 -5.73 31.24
N GLY A 71 9.14 -5.12 31.00
CA GLY A 71 8.89 -3.71 31.21
C GLY A 71 9.26 -2.81 30.02
N THR A 72 9.87 -3.33 28.97
CA THR A 72 10.09 -2.58 27.72
C THR A 72 8.79 -2.41 26.96
N PHE A 73 8.80 -1.52 25.95
CA PHE A 73 7.64 -1.31 25.11
C PHE A 73 7.94 -1.71 23.67
N GLU A 74 6.97 -2.31 23.02
CA GLU A 74 7.04 -2.67 21.62
C GLU A 74 6.15 -1.76 20.79
N MET A 75 6.75 -1.00 19.86
CA MET A 75 6.06 -0.09 18.96
C MET A 75 5.81 -0.80 17.63
N HIS A 76 4.54 -0.87 17.23
CA HIS A 76 4.08 -1.56 16.02
C HIS A 76 3.89 -0.58 14.89
N PHE A 77 4.48 -0.90 13.74
CA PHE A 77 4.40 -0.09 12.53
C PHE A 77 3.86 -0.91 11.37
N GLY A 78 3.10 -0.23 10.53
CA GLY A 78 2.64 -0.70 9.25
C GLY A 78 2.91 0.34 8.16
N TYR A 79 2.38 0.12 6.98
CA TYR A 79 2.48 1.10 5.89
C TYR A 79 1.32 0.97 4.91
N LEU A 80 1.11 2.02 4.14
CA LEU A 80 0.27 2.06 2.95
C LEU A 80 1.15 2.40 1.75
N ASN A 81 1.39 1.44 0.87
CA ASN A 81 1.86 1.73 -0.47
C ASN A 81 0.66 2.17 -1.32
N ARG A 82 0.68 3.40 -1.81
CA ARG A 82 -0.43 3.99 -2.56
C ARG A 82 -0.57 3.45 -3.97
N ASN A 83 0.46 2.77 -4.48
CA ASN A 83 0.42 2.10 -5.77
C ASN A 83 -0.47 0.85 -5.73
N TYR A 84 -1.05 0.52 -6.89
CA TYR A 84 -1.82 -0.70 -7.08
C TYR A 84 -0.99 -1.85 -7.66
N VAL A 85 0.12 -1.54 -8.34
CA VAL A 85 0.99 -2.53 -9.02
C VAL A 85 2.45 -2.41 -8.57
N GLU A 86 2.97 -1.18 -8.47
CA GLU A 86 4.36 -0.94 -8.11
C GLU A 86 4.63 -1.32 -6.66
N GLU A 87 5.67 -2.12 -6.45
CA GLU A 87 6.20 -2.52 -5.15
C GLU A 87 7.61 -1.95 -5.01
N PRO A 88 7.74 -0.68 -4.55
CA PRO A 88 9.01 0.00 -4.48
C PRO A 88 9.91 -0.57 -3.39
N SER A 89 11.23 -0.33 -3.54
CA SER A 89 12.23 -0.61 -2.53
C SER A 89 12.86 0.70 -2.03
N ALA A 90 13.00 0.84 -0.71
CA ALA A 90 13.75 1.91 -0.06
C ALA A 90 14.75 1.28 0.92
N PRO A 91 16.05 1.21 0.57
CA PRO A 91 17.08 0.67 1.43
C PRO A 91 17.19 1.44 2.75
N ILE A 92 17.61 0.74 3.82
CA ILE A 92 17.89 1.37 5.11
C ILE A 92 18.97 2.44 4.94
N GLY A 93 18.73 3.61 5.52
CA GLY A 93 19.58 4.79 5.38
C GLY A 93 18.73 6.06 5.22
N PRO A 94 19.18 7.06 4.47
CA PRO A 94 18.50 8.36 4.36
C PRO A 94 17.03 8.26 3.90
N ASN A 95 16.72 7.25 3.09
CA ASN A 95 15.38 7.04 2.54
C ASN A 95 14.48 6.11 3.36
N ASN A 96 15.01 5.48 4.43
CA ASN A 96 14.27 4.56 5.29
C ASN A 96 14.95 4.50 6.65
N THR A 97 14.54 5.36 7.58
CA THR A 97 15.26 5.59 8.82
C THR A 97 14.33 5.90 9.99
N PHE A 98 14.87 5.75 11.19
CA PHE A 98 14.28 6.24 12.44
C PHE A 98 15.05 7.44 12.97
N ASN A 99 14.37 8.31 13.73
CA ASN A 99 15.00 9.47 14.38
C ASN A 99 15.84 9.11 15.62
N HIS A 100 15.62 7.95 16.24
CA HIS A 100 16.32 7.50 17.43
C HIS A 100 16.96 6.14 17.24
N GLY A 101 18.16 5.98 17.83
CA GLY A 101 18.90 4.72 17.87
C GLY A 101 19.54 4.34 16.55
N GLN A 102 19.59 3.04 16.27
CA GLN A 102 20.20 2.53 15.04
C GLN A 102 19.29 2.79 13.84
N ALA A 103 19.89 2.99 12.67
CA ALA A 103 19.14 3.16 11.41
C ALA A 103 18.30 1.92 11.08
N ASP A 104 18.82 0.74 11.38
CA ASP A 104 18.13 -0.54 11.24
C ASP A 104 17.43 -0.92 12.58
N ARG A 105 16.11 -0.91 12.55
CA ARG A 105 15.25 -1.35 13.66
C ARG A 105 14.31 -2.48 13.25
N GLY A 106 14.67 -3.24 12.21
CA GLY A 106 13.85 -4.34 11.72
C GLY A 106 12.84 -3.95 10.63
N GLN A 107 12.81 -2.69 10.19
CA GLN A 107 11.87 -2.21 9.16
C GLN A 107 12.09 -2.90 7.80
N PRO A 108 11.02 -3.06 7.00
CA PRO A 108 11.12 -3.55 5.64
C PRO A 108 11.83 -2.54 4.73
N THR A 109 12.48 -3.05 3.68
CA THR A 109 12.94 -2.20 2.56
C THR A 109 12.14 -2.42 1.29
N TYR A 110 11.29 -3.44 1.25
CA TYR A 110 10.41 -3.75 0.14
C TYR A 110 8.95 -3.54 0.55
N PHE A 111 8.19 -2.78 -0.23
CA PHE A 111 6.85 -2.33 0.14
C PHE A 111 5.80 -2.91 -0.80
N TYR A 112 5.11 -3.92 -0.33
CA TYR A 112 3.97 -4.51 -1.03
C TYR A 112 2.84 -3.51 -1.25
N THR A 113 2.06 -3.70 -2.29
CA THR A 113 0.94 -2.84 -2.61
C THR A 113 -0.09 -2.75 -1.48
N ARG A 114 -0.74 -1.60 -1.37
CA ARG A 114 -1.84 -1.30 -0.47
C ARG A 114 -1.45 -1.33 1.01
N THR A 115 -2.41 -1.54 1.90
CA THR A 115 -2.26 -1.43 3.35
C THR A 115 -1.69 -2.70 3.95
N ASN A 116 -0.58 -2.55 4.67
CA ASN A 116 0.09 -3.62 5.41
C ASN A 116 0.20 -3.16 6.87
N ARG A 117 -0.78 -3.55 7.70
CA ARG A 117 -0.83 -3.19 9.12
C ARG A 117 0.05 -4.11 9.95
N LYS A 118 0.63 -3.56 11.02
CA LYS A 118 1.51 -4.31 11.96
C LYS A 118 2.56 -5.12 11.20
N ALA A 119 3.19 -4.49 10.19
CA ALA A 119 4.18 -5.17 9.35
C ALA A 119 5.41 -5.58 10.16
N PHE A 120 5.83 -4.75 11.11
CA PHE A 120 6.92 -5.03 12.04
C PHE A 120 6.72 -4.29 13.36
N SER A 121 7.55 -4.64 14.33
CA SER A 121 7.64 -3.94 15.59
C SER A 121 9.08 -3.65 15.96
N THR A 122 9.28 -2.66 16.82
CA THR A 122 10.60 -2.30 17.34
C THR A 122 10.50 -1.97 18.82
N THR A 123 11.45 -2.49 19.60
CA THR A 123 11.46 -2.29 21.05
C THR A 123 12.09 -0.95 21.41
N VAL A 124 11.49 -0.28 22.40
CA VAL A 124 12.05 0.87 23.09
C VAL A 124 12.21 0.55 24.59
N PRO A 125 13.19 1.16 25.28
CA PRO A 125 13.50 0.81 26.66
C PRO A 125 12.36 1.15 27.63
N ALA A 126 12.34 0.52 28.79
CA ALA A 126 11.37 0.80 29.87
C ALA A 126 11.42 2.28 30.36
N SER A 127 12.56 2.95 30.18
CA SER A 127 12.75 4.37 30.48
C SER A 127 12.21 5.34 29.41
N TRP A 128 11.61 4.82 28.33
CA TRP A 128 11.05 5.67 27.26
C TRP A 128 9.95 6.57 27.81
N SER A 129 10.11 7.86 27.58
CA SER A 129 9.11 8.84 28.06
C SER A 129 7.81 8.73 27.27
N PRO A 130 6.63 8.84 27.93
CA PRO A 130 5.34 8.87 27.22
C PRO A 130 5.21 9.99 26.17
N LYS A 131 6.03 11.03 26.27
CA LYS A 131 6.05 12.15 25.31
C LYS A 131 7.14 12.04 24.26
N GLU A 132 8.01 11.05 24.38
CA GLU A 132 9.09 10.83 23.42
C GLU A 132 8.57 10.16 22.16
N GLU A 133 8.95 10.70 21.00
CA GLU A 133 8.43 10.27 19.71
C GLU A 133 9.46 9.40 18.98
N LEU A 134 9.07 8.21 18.60
CA LEU A 134 9.81 7.37 17.65
C LEU A 134 9.22 7.60 16.26
N ILE A 135 9.99 8.24 15.37
CA ILE A 135 9.54 8.63 14.05
C ILE A 135 10.19 7.72 13.00
N TRP A 136 9.38 6.98 12.27
CA TRP A 136 9.80 6.24 11.08
C TRP A 136 9.55 7.07 9.83
N ALA A 137 10.61 7.37 9.08
CA ALA A 137 10.56 8.14 7.84
C ALA A 137 10.90 7.25 6.63
N VAL A 138 10.08 7.33 5.59
CA VAL A 138 10.27 6.60 4.33
C VAL A 138 10.17 7.57 3.16
N THR A 139 11.15 7.52 2.26
CA THR A 139 11.20 8.32 1.04
C THR A 139 11.09 7.40 -0.17
N VAL A 140 10.04 7.58 -0.95
CA VAL A 140 9.78 6.85 -2.20
C VAL A 140 9.29 7.84 -3.25
N ASN A 141 9.78 7.71 -4.47
CA ASN A 141 9.44 8.59 -5.60
C ASN A 141 9.60 10.10 -5.26
N GLY A 142 10.66 10.45 -4.53
CA GLY A 142 10.99 11.83 -4.15
C GLY A 142 10.12 12.42 -3.04
N LYS A 143 9.20 11.65 -2.45
CA LYS A 143 8.35 12.10 -1.37
C LYS A 143 8.65 11.36 -0.07
N THR A 144 8.91 12.13 0.99
CA THR A 144 9.14 11.61 2.35
C THR A 144 7.86 11.69 3.17
N ASN A 145 7.44 10.55 3.69
CA ASN A 145 6.34 10.44 4.65
C ASN A 145 6.86 9.92 5.98
N ARG A 146 6.13 10.22 7.06
CA ARG A 146 6.52 9.88 8.43
C ARG A 146 5.37 9.25 9.18
N ALA A 147 5.70 8.27 10.03
CA ALA A 147 4.83 7.78 11.09
C ALA A 147 5.42 8.18 12.43
N VAL A 148 4.63 8.78 13.29
CA VAL A 148 5.04 9.21 14.62
C VAL A 148 4.42 8.28 15.64
N GLY A 149 5.26 7.54 16.38
CA GLY A 149 4.86 6.64 17.44
C GLY A 149 5.25 7.20 18.82
N TRP A 150 4.33 7.18 19.78
CA TRP A 150 4.60 7.51 21.18
C TRP A 150 3.68 6.70 22.09
N LEU A 151 3.93 6.68 23.41
CA LEU A 151 3.19 5.85 24.35
C LEU A 151 1.85 6.50 24.76
N GLN A 152 1.00 6.85 23.78
CA GLN A 152 -0.34 7.34 24.01
C GLN A 152 -1.24 6.20 24.53
N PRO A 153 -1.94 6.39 25.69
CA PRO A 153 -2.71 5.31 26.30
C PRO A 153 -3.79 4.69 25.40
N GLU A 154 -4.44 5.51 24.56
CA GLU A 154 -5.50 5.07 23.66
C GLU A 154 -4.99 4.14 22.53
N TRP A 155 -3.68 4.12 22.32
CA TRP A 155 -3.03 3.29 21.30
C TRP A 155 -2.34 2.07 21.89
N GLU A 156 -2.51 1.84 23.20
CA GLU A 156 -2.02 0.62 23.84
C GLU A 156 -2.79 -0.59 23.32
N ILE A 157 -2.06 -1.54 22.77
CA ILE A 157 -2.59 -2.82 22.32
C ILE A 157 -2.53 -3.77 23.52
N PRO A 158 -3.68 -4.16 24.08
CA PRO A 158 -3.68 -5.05 25.23
C PRO A 158 -3.06 -6.41 24.87
N ALA A 159 -2.36 -6.99 25.81
CA ALA A 159 -1.89 -8.37 25.66
C ALA A 159 -3.06 -9.29 25.29
N PRO A 160 -2.85 -10.29 24.43
CA PRO A 160 -3.88 -11.28 24.14
C PRO A 160 -4.36 -11.88 25.47
N LYS A 161 -5.69 -11.88 25.64
CA LYS A 161 -6.26 -12.58 26.81
C LYS A 161 -5.86 -14.06 26.73
N PRO A 162 -5.45 -14.67 27.85
CA PRO A 162 -5.27 -16.12 27.88
C PRO A 162 -6.52 -16.80 27.31
N ALA A 163 -6.31 -17.78 26.44
CA ALA A 163 -7.42 -18.56 25.91
C ALA A 163 -8.24 -19.13 27.06
N ALA A 164 -9.56 -18.98 27.02
CA ALA A 164 -10.44 -19.56 28.03
C ALA A 164 -10.27 -21.09 28.02
N ALA A 165 -10.39 -21.70 29.19
CA ALA A 165 -10.31 -23.16 29.30
C ALA A 165 -11.38 -23.80 28.37
N GLY A 166 -10.93 -24.49 27.31
CA GLY A 166 -11.79 -25.05 26.25
C GLY A 166 -11.67 -24.36 24.88
N GLU A 167 -10.94 -23.24 24.75
CA GLU A 167 -10.62 -22.66 23.46
C GLU A 167 -9.50 -23.46 22.75
N SER A 168 -9.57 -23.42 21.45
CA SER A 168 -8.77 -24.15 20.45
C SER A 168 -7.45 -24.73 20.97
N LYS A 169 -7.31 -26.05 20.95
CA LYS A 169 -6.06 -26.76 21.22
C LYS A 169 -5.00 -26.54 20.14
N ASN A 170 -5.37 -25.81 19.08
CA ASN A 170 -4.51 -25.52 17.93
C ASN A 170 -3.27 -24.72 18.33
N LYS A 171 -2.11 -25.20 17.94
CA LYS A 171 -0.81 -24.55 18.11
C LYS A 171 -0.32 -24.01 16.76
N PRO A 172 0.44 -22.90 16.75
CA PRO A 172 1.03 -22.42 15.50
C PRO A 172 2.00 -23.46 14.92
N PRO A 173 2.05 -23.62 13.59
CA PRO A 173 2.98 -24.52 12.93
C PRO A 173 4.42 -24.14 13.27
N THR A 174 5.31 -25.13 13.31
CA THR A 174 6.72 -24.93 13.63
C THR A 174 7.59 -25.15 12.40
N ILE A 175 8.39 -24.14 12.02
CA ILE A 175 9.39 -24.25 10.96
C ILE A 175 10.66 -24.89 11.56
N VAL A 176 10.88 -26.16 11.24
CA VAL A 176 11.98 -26.98 11.77
C VAL A 176 13.29 -26.61 11.07
N ALA A 177 13.32 -26.69 9.75
CA ALA A 177 14.50 -26.38 8.95
C ALA A 177 14.15 -25.55 7.73
N LEU A 178 15.11 -24.70 7.34
CA LEU A 178 15.07 -23.91 6.11
C LEU A 178 16.23 -24.40 5.23
N ASN A 179 15.89 -25.13 4.18
CA ASN A 179 16.85 -25.64 3.21
C ASN A 179 16.95 -24.65 2.05
N VAL A 180 17.62 -23.54 2.31
CA VAL A 180 17.77 -22.42 1.40
C VAL A 180 19.26 -22.14 1.25
N PRO A 181 19.81 -22.05 0.02
CA PRO A 181 21.21 -21.72 -0.15
C PRO A 181 21.50 -20.30 0.34
N PRO A 182 22.55 -20.08 1.15
CA PRO A 182 22.92 -18.74 1.62
C PRO A 182 23.43 -17.85 0.48
N THR A 183 23.91 -18.45 -0.61
CA THR A 183 24.34 -17.79 -1.84
C THR A 183 23.68 -18.45 -3.04
N ALA A 184 23.26 -17.64 -4.01
CA ALA A 184 22.64 -18.08 -5.25
C ALA A 184 23.14 -17.21 -6.42
N MET A 185 22.90 -17.67 -7.66
CA MET A 185 23.05 -16.84 -8.85
C MET A 185 21.69 -16.30 -9.29
N THR A 186 21.70 -15.24 -10.09
CA THR A 186 20.48 -14.79 -10.79
C THR A 186 19.86 -15.94 -11.58
N GLY A 187 18.54 -16.08 -11.49
CA GLY A 187 17.79 -17.18 -12.09
C GLY A 187 16.87 -17.87 -11.09
N VAL A 188 16.50 -19.10 -11.38
CA VAL A 188 15.58 -19.89 -10.56
C VAL A 188 16.34 -20.64 -9.46
N VAL A 189 15.89 -20.51 -8.24
CA VAL A 189 16.45 -21.15 -7.03
C VAL A 189 15.35 -21.93 -6.33
N SER A 190 15.61 -23.21 -6.01
CA SER A 190 14.66 -23.99 -5.22
C SER A 190 14.82 -23.69 -3.72
N LEU A 191 13.71 -23.37 -3.08
CA LEU A 191 13.62 -23.15 -1.65
C LEU A 191 12.76 -24.26 -1.03
N SER A 192 13.25 -24.90 0.02
CA SER A 192 12.44 -25.88 0.72
C SER A 192 12.45 -25.65 2.24
N VAL A 193 11.31 -25.96 2.86
CA VAL A 193 11.07 -25.76 4.28
C VAL A 193 10.49 -27.03 4.88
N ASP A 194 11.07 -27.46 5.99
CA ASP A 194 10.53 -28.55 6.79
C ASP A 194 9.65 -27.95 7.90
N VAL A 195 8.39 -28.38 7.95
CA VAL A 195 7.37 -27.82 8.86
C VAL A 195 6.64 -28.94 9.58
N THR A 196 6.45 -28.78 10.87
CA THR A 196 5.61 -29.65 11.70
C THR A 196 4.41 -28.86 12.24
N ASP A 197 3.30 -29.56 12.44
CA ASP A 197 2.04 -29.00 12.90
C ASP A 197 1.28 -30.04 13.72
N ASP A 198 0.35 -29.60 14.57
CA ASP A 198 -0.50 -30.51 15.36
C ASP A 198 -1.71 -31.07 14.58
N GLY A 199 -1.87 -30.66 13.32
CA GLY A 199 -2.96 -31.08 12.42
C GLY A 199 -4.28 -30.36 12.68
N LEU A 200 -4.27 -29.31 13.49
CA LEU A 200 -5.44 -28.47 13.75
C LEU A 200 -5.30 -27.10 13.06
N PRO A 201 -6.42 -26.42 12.72
CA PRO A 201 -7.80 -26.99 12.69
C PRO A 201 -7.93 -28.03 11.56
N ASP A 202 -8.75 -29.05 11.77
CA ASP A 202 -9.01 -30.05 10.71
C ASP A 202 -9.48 -29.34 9.44
N PRO A 203 -8.80 -29.49 8.31
CA PRO A 203 -9.21 -28.88 7.04
C PRO A 203 -10.60 -29.29 6.56
N LYS A 204 -11.10 -30.44 7.04
CA LYS A 204 -12.44 -30.96 6.74
C LYS A 204 -13.51 -30.42 7.67
N GLU A 205 -13.13 -29.89 8.82
CA GLU A 205 -14.07 -29.28 9.75
C GLU A 205 -14.58 -27.97 9.15
N LYS A 206 -15.79 -28.05 8.57
CA LYS A 206 -16.47 -26.85 8.08
C LYS A 206 -16.65 -25.94 9.28
N ARG A 207 -16.01 -24.80 9.27
CA ARG A 207 -16.27 -23.73 10.23
C ARG A 207 -17.78 -23.62 10.40
N ALA A 208 -18.29 -23.97 11.60
CA ALA A 208 -19.69 -23.80 11.90
C ALA A 208 -20.09 -22.36 11.50
N PRO A 209 -21.19 -22.16 10.76
CA PRO A 209 -21.59 -20.83 10.36
C PRO A 209 -21.64 -19.99 11.62
N ARG A 210 -20.86 -18.90 11.65
CA ARG A 210 -20.85 -17.96 12.77
C ARG A 210 -22.30 -17.63 13.05
N LYS A 211 -22.85 -18.10 14.18
CA LYS A 211 -24.19 -17.74 14.60
C LYS A 211 -24.23 -16.22 14.58
N GLN A 212 -24.85 -15.66 13.56
CA GLN A 212 -25.17 -14.23 13.58
C GLN A 212 -25.96 -14.06 14.87
N ALA A 213 -25.47 -13.16 15.74
CA ALA A 213 -26.20 -12.82 16.94
C ALA A 213 -27.58 -12.36 16.48
N VAL A 214 -28.58 -13.23 16.73
CA VAL A 214 -29.98 -12.93 16.48
C VAL A 214 -30.30 -11.76 17.39
N GLY A 215 -30.47 -10.55 16.82
CA GLY A 215 -30.82 -9.35 17.57
C GLY A 215 -30.09 -8.06 17.28
N GLN A 216 -29.05 -8.05 16.42
CA GLN A 216 -28.57 -6.77 15.87
C GLN A 216 -29.30 -6.51 14.56
N GLU A 217 -30.40 -5.78 14.63
CA GLU A 217 -30.95 -5.10 13.46
C GLU A 217 -29.85 -4.24 12.87
N THR A 218 -29.43 -4.55 11.66
CA THR A 218 -28.50 -3.72 10.92
C THR A 218 -29.11 -2.32 10.80
N PRO A 219 -28.44 -1.27 11.24
CA PRO A 219 -28.98 0.08 11.12
C PRO A 219 -29.45 0.31 9.67
N PRO A 220 -30.57 1.00 9.43
CA PRO A 220 -31.13 1.21 8.09
C PRO A 220 -30.17 1.83 7.09
N ILE A 221 -29.08 2.47 7.57
CA ILE A 221 -28.05 3.16 6.80
C ILE A 221 -27.12 2.16 6.06
N LEU A 222 -27.09 0.87 6.46
CA LEU A 222 -26.22 -0.15 5.86
C LEU A 222 -26.95 -1.09 4.90
N GLN A 223 -28.22 -0.86 4.62
CA GLN A 223 -28.88 -1.55 3.52
C GLN A 223 -28.29 -1.02 2.20
N PRO A 224 -27.87 -1.91 1.27
CA PRO A 224 -27.46 -1.47 -0.06
C PRO A 224 -28.62 -0.66 -0.64
N SER A 225 -28.33 0.60 -0.94
CA SER A 225 -29.35 1.50 -1.51
C SER A 225 -29.90 0.86 -2.77
N LYS A 226 -31.23 0.89 -2.96
CA LYS A 226 -31.91 0.42 -4.17
C LYS A 226 -31.39 1.07 -5.47
N PHE A 227 -30.47 2.02 -5.35
CA PHE A 227 -29.81 2.70 -6.46
C PHE A 227 -28.75 1.88 -7.21
N THR A 228 -28.36 0.70 -6.70
CA THR A 228 -27.34 -0.12 -7.36
C THR A 228 -27.90 -1.13 -8.36
N THR A 229 -29.23 -1.25 -8.48
CA THR A 229 -29.87 -2.24 -9.38
C THR A 229 -30.30 -1.70 -10.73
N ASP A 230 -30.30 -0.38 -10.94
CA ASP A 230 -30.83 0.23 -12.17
C ASP A 230 -29.74 0.83 -13.09
N LEU A 231 -28.48 0.58 -12.86
CA LEU A 231 -27.43 0.92 -13.82
C LEU A 231 -27.44 -0.14 -14.94
N PRO A 232 -27.58 0.27 -16.21
CA PRO A 232 -27.54 -0.68 -17.31
C PRO A 232 -26.19 -1.42 -17.32
N PRO A 233 -26.21 -2.74 -17.56
CA PRO A 233 -25.03 -3.61 -17.35
C PRO A 233 -23.82 -3.26 -18.25
N ASN A 234 -23.97 -2.36 -19.19
CA ASN A 234 -22.92 -2.00 -20.17
C ASN A 234 -22.24 -0.65 -19.93
N ASN A 235 -22.59 0.09 -18.87
CA ASN A 235 -21.96 1.40 -18.54
C ASN A 235 -21.23 1.41 -17.20
N VAL A 236 -20.83 0.25 -16.69
CA VAL A 236 -19.84 0.23 -15.63
C VAL A 236 -18.53 0.66 -16.28
N PRO A 237 -17.99 1.87 -15.97
CA PRO A 237 -16.65 2.19 -16.40
C PRO A 237 -15.76 1.04 -15.94
N ASP A 238 -14.80 0.66 -16.74
CA ASP A 238 -13.92 -0.50 -16.61
C ASP A 238 -13.22 -0.60 -15.24
N PHE A 239 -14.00 -0.55 -14.16
CA PHE A 239 -13.61 -0.64 -12.76
C PHE A 239 -12.96 -1.99 -12.46
N GLN A 240 -13.29 -3.01 -13.27
CA GLN A 240 -12.66 -4.33 -13.18
C GLN A 240 -11.29 -4.37 -13.85
N LEU A 241 -10.98 -3.48 -14.80
CA LEU A 241 -9.65 -3.43 -15.42
C LEU A 241 -8.57 -2.90 -14.47
N THR A 242 -8.93 -2.04 -13.51
CA THR A 242 -7.98 -1.54 -12.51
C THR A 242 -7.64 -2.58 -11.44
N GLN A 243 -8.46 -3.61 -11.25
CA GLN A 243 -8.10 -4.76 -10.41
C GLN A 243 -7.19 -5.76 -11.14
N ARG A 244 -7.14 -5.76 -12.47
CA ARG A 244 -6.24 -6.62 -13.25
C ARG A 244 -4.75 -6.26 -13.08
N GLY A 245 -4.43 -5.05 -12.67
CA GLY A 245 -3.05 -4.65 -12.38
C GLY A 245 -2.58 -4.97 -10.96
N SER A 246 -3.48 -5.18 -10.01
CA SER A 246 -3.09 -5.64 -8.67
C SER A 246 -2.58 -7.07 -8.76
N LYS A 247 -1.36 -7.34 -8.31
CA LYS A 247 -0.86 -8.71 -8.15
C LYS A 247 -1.74 -9.41 -7.11
N ILE A 248 -2.82 -10.05 -7.58
CA ILE A 248 -3.69 -10.86 -6.72
C ILE A 248 -2.86 -12.05 -6.27
N ARG A 249 -2.48 -12.05 -5.01
CA ARG A 249 -1.80 -13.22 -4.43
C ARG A 249 -2.82 -14.35 -4.33
N PRO A 250 -2.45 -15.55 -4.79
CA PRO A 250 -3.32 -16.72 -4.64
C PRO A 250 -3.71 -16.92 -3.18
N GLN A 251 -4.90 -17.44 -2.94
CA GLN A 251 -5.28 -17.86 -1.59
C GLN A 251 -4.46 -19.10 -1.18
N ALA A 252 -4.14 -19.17 0.11
CA ALA A 252 -3.48 -20.36 0.66
C ALA A 252 -4.38 -21.60 0.44
N PRO A 253 -3.80 -22.73 0.03
CA PRO A 253 -4.52 -23.99 -0.10
C PRO A 253 -5.11 -24.42 1.26
N PRO A 254 -6.10 -25.33 1.28
CA PRO A 254 -6.58 -25.91 2.52
C PRO A 254 -5.45 -26.67 3.22
N GLY A 255 -5.40 -26.59 4.58
CA GLY A 255 -4.39 -27.23 5.39
C GLY A 255 -3.09 -26.43 5.52
N LEU A 256 -2.05 -27.11 5.96
CA LEU A 256 -0.75 -26.52 6.21
C LEU A 256 -0.04 -26.13 4.92
N SER A 257 0.42 -24.90 4.86
CA SER A 257 1.12 -24.36 3.68
C SER A 257 2.21 -23.37 4.06
N VAL A 258 3.16 -23.18 3.16
CA VAL A 258 4.25 -22.20 3.29
C VAL A 258 4.19 -21.22 2.14
N SER A 259 4.36 -19.93 2.46
CA SER A 259 4.59 -18.88 1.49
C SER A 259 5.84 -18.08 1.84
N TYR A 260 6.43 -17.44 0.84
CA TYR A 260 7.55 -16.54 1.06
C TYR A 260 7.13 -15.10 0.83
N MET A 261 7.61 -14.21 1.68
CA MET A 261 7.45 -12.78 1.53
C MET A 261 8.82 -12.13 1.41
N ILE A 262 8.94 -11.17 0.52
CA ILE A 262 10.11 -10.31 0.40
C ILE A 262 10.06 -9.32 1.57
N TRP A 263 11.07 -9.35 2.43
CA TRP A 263 11.17 -8.41 3.54
C TRP A 263 12.11 -7.26 3.19
N ARG A 264 13.29 -7.63 2.67
CA ARG A 264 14.28 -6.69 2.16
C ARG A 264 14.84 -7.20 0.85
N ALA A 265 14.83 -6.36 -0.15
CA ALA A 265 15.32 -6.74 -1.47
C ALA A 265 15.64 -5.52 -2.33
N PRO A 266 16.61 -5.64 -3.24
CA PRO A 266 16.83 -4.63 -4.27
C PRO A 266 15.78 -4.69 -5.37
N ALA A 267 15.13 -5.85 -5.59
CA ALA A 267 14.15 -6.07 -6.65
C ALA A 267 13.11 -7.13 -6.25
N THR A 268 12.05 -7.24 -7.04
CA THR A 268 11.00 -8.26 -6.89
C THR A 268 11.54 -9.67 -7.06
N VAL A 269 10.99 -10.61 -6.31
CA VAL A 269 11.20 -12.06 -6.45
C VAL A 269 9.87 -12.71 -6.79
N GLU A 270 9.86 -13.57 -7.81
CA GLU A 270 8.69 -14.36 -8.17
C GLU A 270 8.78 -15.73 -7.52
N PHE A 271 7.68 -16.17 -6.89
CA PHE A 271 7.59 -17.46 -6.20
C PHE A 271 6.56 -18.36 -6.89
N GLU A 272 6.97 -19.59 -7.26
CA GLU A 272 6.10 -20.57 -7.92
C GLU A 272 6.25 -21.96 -7.26
N PRO A 273 5.22 -22.51 -6.64
CA PRO A 273 3.95 -21.86 -6.33
C PRO A 273 4.11 -20.79 -5.23
N TYR A 274 3.27 -19.75 -5.24
CA TYR A 274 3.30 -18.71 -4.21
C TYR A 274 2.97 -19.26 -2.81
N HIS A 275 2.02 -20.19 -2.72
CA HIS A 275 1.73 -20.99 -1.53
C HIS A 275 2.03 -22.45 -1.83
N ALA A 276 3.07 -22.99 -1.23
CA ALA A 276 3.41 -24.38 -1.32
C ALA A 276 2.68 -25.18 -0.24
N ALA A 277 1.84 -26.13 -0.63
CA ALA A 277 1.25 -27.07 0.32
C ALA A 277 2.34 -27.94 0.95
N VAL A 278 2.24 -28.16 2.26
CA VAL A 278 3.15 -29.08 2.97
C VAL A 278 2.74 -30.52 2.68
N LYS A 279 3.67 -31.31 2.15
CA LYS A 279 3.52 -32.74 1.90
C LYS A 279 4.65 -33.48 2.63
N ASP A 280 4.31 -34.47 3.41
CA ASP A 280 5.28 -35.24 4.20
C ASP A 280 6.24 -34.36 5.03
N GLY A 281 5.66 -33.31 5.63
CA GLY A 281 6.40 -32.35 6.46
C GLY A 281 7.26 -31.35 5.67
N LYS A 282 7.20 -31.35 4.32
CA LYS A 282 8.03 -30.47 3.48
C LYS A 282 7.20 -29.63 2.51
N ALA A 283 7.59 -28.37 2.36
CA ALA A 283 7.09 -27.46 1.32
C ALA A 283 8.24 -27.03 0.40
N VAL A 284 8.00 -27.02 -0.91
CA VAL A 284 8.99 -26.63 -1.92
C VAL A 284 8.41 -25.53 -2.81
N THR A 285 9.21 -24.48 -3.02
CA THR A 285 8.88 -23.34 -3.89
C THR A 285 10.10 -22.99 -4.72
N SER A 286 9.90 -22.58 -5.95
CA SER A 286 10.93 -21.96 -6.79
C SER A 286 10.88 -20.45 -6.66
N ALA A 287 12.04 -19.82 -6.41
CA ALA A 287 12.19 -18.37 -6.36
C ALA A 287 13.02 -17.91 -7.56
N THR A 288 12.54 -16.92 -8.31
CA THR A 288 13.25 -16.33 -9.45
C THR A 288 13.84 -14.98 -9.04
N PHE A 289 15.17 -14.90 -9.07
CA PHE A 289 15.94 -13.70 -8.79
C PHE A 289 16.45 -13.09 -10.08
N THR A 290 16.08 -11.83 -10.36
CA THR A 290 16.49 -11.12 -11.59
C THR A 290 17.66 -10.18 -11.39
N THR A 291 17.90 -9.74 -10.17
CA THR A 291 18.89 -8.71 -9.84
C THR A 291 19.83 -9.22 -8.76
N PRO A 292 21.16 -8.99 -8.88
CA PRO A 292 22.10 -9.28 -7.80
C PRO A 292 21.83 -8.43 -6.55
N GLY A 293 22.16 -8.97 -5.39
CA GLY A 293 22.05 -8.25 -4.11
C GLY A 293 21.71 -9.14 -2.94
N VAL A 294 21.50 -8.53 -1.78
CA VAL A 294 21.11 -9.22 -0.58
C VAL A 294 19.59 -9.19 -0.43
N TYR A 295 19.01 -10.36 -0.30
CA TYR A 295 17.58 -10.56 -0.10
C TYR A 295 17.32 -11.11 1.30
N VAL A 296 16.43 -10.48 2.04
CA VAL A 296 15.87 -11.05 3.27
C VAL A 296 14.42 -11.44 2.97
N LEU A 297 14.14 -12.71 3.02
CA LEU A 297 12.83 -13.30 2.82
C LEU A 297 12.26 -13.74 4.17
N LYS A 298 10.94 -13.70 4.32
CA LYS A 298 10.23 -14.35 5.44
C LYS A 298 9.49 -15.56 4.90
N ALA A 299 9.87 -16.75 5.37
CA ALA A 299 9.07 -17.94 5.18
C ALA A 299 7.94 -17.92 6.21
N ARG A 300 6.71 -17.99 5.74
CA ARG A 300 5.50 -18.03 6.57
C ARG A 300 4.82 -19.37 6.43
N ALA A 301 4.87 -20.17 7.51
CA ALA A 301 4.04 -21.36 7.63
C ALA A 301 2.68 -20.99 8.23
N THR A 302 1.61 -21.55 7.69
CA THR A 302 0.24 -21.30 8.16
C THR A 302 -0.63 -22.54 8.05
N ASP A 303 -1.41 -22.81 9.09
CA ASP A 303 -2.51 -23.76 9.13
C ASP A 303 -3.87 -23.11 8.77
N ARG A 304 -3.84 -21.80 8.34
CA ARG A 304 -4.95 -20.88 8.06
C ARG A 304 -5.56 -20.22 9.31
N ALA A 305 -5.34 -20.72 10.52
CA ALA A 305 -5.77 -20.10 11.76
C ALA A 305 -4.61 -19.36 12.43
N LEU A 306 -3.45 -19.99 12.48
CA LEU A 306 -2.24 -19.48 13.10
C LEU A 306 -1.09 -19.42 12.08
N THR A 307 -0.08 -18.64 12.38
CA THR A 307 1.09 -18.46 11.48
C THR A 307 2.38 -18.41 12.28
N THR A 308 3.45 -18.90 11.66
CA THR A 308 4.83 -18.74 12.15
C THR A 308 5.70 -18.23 11.03
N ASP A 309 6.47 -17.19 11.30
CA ASP A 309 7.39 -16.56 10.35
C ASP A 309 8.84 -16.88 10.73
N LYS A 310 9.69 -17.12 9.74
CA LYS A 310 11.13 -17.25 9.91
C LYS A 310 11.88 -16.52 8.81
N GLU A 311 12.86 -15.70 9.19
CA GLU A 311 13.66 -14.91 8.25
C GLU A 311 14.80 -15.73 7.65
N ILE A 312 15.10 -15.44 6.39
CA ILE A 312 16.16 -16.07 5.59
C ILE A 312 16.89 -14.99 4.84
N THR A 313 18.22 -15.01 4.87
CA THR A 313 19.04 -14.12 4.05
C THR A 313 19.68 -14.91 2.92
N ILE A 314 19.57 -14.41 1.69
CA ILE A 314 20.15 -14.98 0.48
C ILE A 314 20.98 -13.90 -0.21
N THR A 315 22.24 -14.15 -0.49
CA THR A 315 23.07 -13.27 -1.33
C THR A 315 23.03 -13.78 -2.77
N VAL A 316 22.48 -12.98 -3.65
CA VAL A 316 22.38 -13.29 -5.07
C VAL A 316 23.51 -12.59 -5.84
N THR A 317 24.26 -13.36 -6.62
CA THR A 317 25.35 -12.89 -7.48
C THR A 317 24.93 -12.98 -8.94
N GLU A 318 25.59 -12.20 -9.79
CA GLU A 318 25.33 -12.25 -11.22
C GLU A 318 25.81 -13.58 -11.81
N ARG A 319 25.00 -14.14 -12.71
CA ARG A 319 25.39 -15.31 -13.49
C ARG A 319 26.40 -14.86 -14.55
N ARG A 320 27.62 -15.33 -14.50
CA ARG A 320 28.65 -15.09 -15.51
C ARG A 320 28.38 -15.88 -16.79
#